data_f1bc748ad2860dd1c731d6b647987194
#
_entry.id   f1bc748ad2860dd1c731d6b647987194
#
_cell.length_a   1.000
_cell.length_b   1.000
_cell.length_c   1.000
_cell.angle_alpha   90.00
_cell.angle_beta   90.00
_cell.angle_gamma   90.00
#
_symmetry.space_group_name_H-M   'P 1'
#
loop_
_entity.id
_entity.type
_entity.pdbx_description
1 polymer ?
#
loop_
_entity_poly.entity_id
_entity_poly.type
_entity_poly.pdbx_seq_one_letter_code
_entity_poly.pdbx_strand_id
1 'polypeptide(L)'
;MQTFKTFFKIAKKNLPSCILYLGIYLVIMILMSFLAKDSNDSQFQSSSLDIGIIDCDDSKASHELTDYLDEIHTIVPLENDGEVIQDSLFYRKVSYVLTIPKGFEKNLLDGNKKNLIQSSKRKDSVSGYFLDEQVDQYLKTMRLYLCSGDSITDAAKHTADSAKDIEKVTSLSFEKDHSSSDNLYYYF
;
A
#
# COMPACT_ATOMS: atom_id res chain seq x y z
N MET A 1 53.89 19.07 11.99
CA MET A 1 53.21 20.13 11.22
C MET A 1 53.52 20.12 9.71
N GLN A 2 54.48 19.33 9.21
CA GLN A 2 54.78 19.30 7.77
C GLN A 2 53.76 18.49 6.95
N THR A 3 53.21 17.40 7.47
CA THR A 3 52.24 16.52 6.82
C THR A 3 50.95 17.29 6.45
N PHE A 4 50.48 18.18 7.31
CA PHE A 4 49.26 18.96 7.06
C PHE A 4 49.46 19.97 5.92
N LYS A 5 50.61 20.65 5.85
CA LYS A 5 50.93 21.56 4.77
C LYS A 5 51.08 20.86 3.42
N THR A 6 51.61 19.63 3.41
CA THR A 6 51.74 18.81 2.22
C THR A 6 50.39 18.34 1.70
N PHE A 7 49.47 17.96 2.60
CA PHE A 7 48.10 17.58 2.26
C PHE A 7 47.36 18.74 1.54
N PHE A 8 47.41 19.94 2.12
CA PHE A 8 46.79 21.11 1.50
C PHE A 8 47.40 21.49 0.15
N LYS A 9 48.71 21.31 -0.04
CA LYS A 9 49.37 21.57 -1.30
C LYS A 9 48.94 20.61 -2.41
N ILE A 10 48.77 19.33 -2.06
CA ILE A 10 48.26 18.28 -2.97
C ILE A 10 46.78 18.51 -3.28
N ALA A 11 45.94 18.80 -2.26
CA ALA A 11 44.55 19.10 -2.41
C ALA A 11 44.32 20.33 -3.32
N LYS A 12 45.10 21.40 -3.13
CA LYS A 12 45.02 22.62 -3.97
C LYS A 12 45.45 22.36 -5.44
N LYS A 13 46.39 21.46 -5.67
CA LYS A 13 46.82 21.06 -7.04
C LYS A 13 45.74 20.26 -7.76
N ASN A 14 44.98 19.45 -7.04
CA ASN A 14 43.89 18.63 -7.59
C ASN A 14 42.49 19.28 -7.47
N LEU A 15 42.43 20.51 -6.94
CA LEU A 15 41.18 21.26 -6.77
C LEU A 15 40.39 21.41 -8.09
N PRO A 16 41.01 21.69 -9.27
CA PRO A 16 40.25 21.78 -10.52
C PRO A 16 39.54 20.48 -10.89
N SER A 17 40.22 19.34 -10.68
CA SER A 17 39.59 18.02 -10.93
C SER A 17 38.46 17.74 -9.95
N CYS A 18 38.62 18.06 -8.67
CA CYS A 18 37.55 17.92 -7.66
C CYS A 18 36.33 18.80 -7.98
N ILE A 19 36.55 20.04 -8.39
CA ILE A 19 35.48 20.96 -8.81
C ILE A 19 34.75 20.45 -10.05
N LEU A 20 35.47 19.88 -11.01
CA LEU A 20 34.89 19.29 -12.22
C LEU A 20 33.97 18.11 -11.87
N TYR A 21 34.42 17.18 -11.03
CA TYR A 21 33.59 16.06 -10.58
C TYR A 21 32.39 16.51 -9.76
N LEU A 22 32.57 17.49 -8.87
CA LEU A 22 31.48 18.08 -8.10
C LEU A 22 30.44 18.73 -9.02
N GLY A 23 30.92 19.46 -10.06
CA GLY A 23 30.05 20.08 -11.07
C GLY A 23 29.23 19.06 -11.84
N ILE A 24 29.88 17.98 -12.31
CA ILE A 24 29.17 16.88 -13.00
C ILE A 24 28.13 16.23 -12.07
N TYR A 25 28.50 15.98 -10.82
CA TYR A 25 27.58 15.40 -9.84
C TYR A 25 26.36 16.29 -9.60
N LEU A 26 26.57 17.60 -9.43
CA LEU A 26 25.46 18.56 -9.27
C LEU A 26 24.56 18.62 -10.50
N VAL A 27 25.13 18.60 -11.71
CA VAL A 27 24.34 18.57 -12.93
C VAL A 27 23.48 17.32 -13.01
N ILE A 28 24.04 16.15 -12.68
CA ILE A 28 23.29 14.89 -12.66
C ILE A 28 22.18 14.94 -11.59
N MET A 29 22.45 15.44 -10.39
CA MET A 29 21.47 15.60 -9.33
C MET A 29 20.31 16.53 -9.76
N ILE A 30 20.64 17.67 -10.38
CA ILE A 30 19.62 18.60 -10.90
C ILE A 30 18.80 17.93 -12.01
N LEU A 31 19.47 17.25 -12.95
CA LEU A 31 18.79 16.55 -14.04
C LEU A 31 17.85 15.48 -13.50
N MET A 32 18.31 14.64 -12.56
CA MET A 32 17.49 13.63 -11.89
C MET A 32 16.33 14.25 -11.11
N SER A 33 16.54 15.40 -10.47
CA SER A 33 15.47 16.15 -9.78
C SER A 33 14.39 16.65 -10.75
N PHE A 34 14.76 17.09 -11.94
CA PHE A 34 13.80 17.49 -12.96
C PHE A 34 13.05 16.28 -13.55
N LEU A 35 13.74 15.17 -13.82
CA LEU A 35 13.07 13.95 -14.29
C LEU A 35 12.17 13.33 -13.20
N ALA A 36 12.56 13.40 -11.94
CA ALA A 36 11.75 12.91 -10.82
C ALA A 36 10.53 13.79 -10.56
N LYS A 37 10.54 15.05 -10.96
CA LYS A 37 9.40 15.96 -10.77
C LYS A 37 8.19 15.58 -11.64
N ASP A 38 8.41 15.02 -12.82
CA ASP A 38 7.34 14.50 -13.68
C ASP A 38 6.78 13.15 -13.17
N SER A 39 7.49 12.50 -12.23
CA SER A 39 7.05 11.26 -11.58
C SER A 39 6.27 11.52 -10.28
N ASN A 40 6.18 12.78 -9.83
CA ASN A 40 5.53 13.19 -8.58
C ASN A 40 4.02 13.46 -8.72
N ASP A 41 3.35 12.94 -9.75
CA ASP A 41 1.94 12.59 -9.67
C ASP A 41 1.74 11.23 -8.97
N SER A 42 2.67 10.85 -8.12
CA SER A 42 2.40 9.81 -7.13
C SER A 42 1.60 10.43 -5.96
N GLN A 43 0.36 10.86 -6.23
CA GLN A 43 -0.71 10.46 -5.33
C GLN A 43 -0.37 9.01 -4.97
N PHE A 44 -0.28 8.70 -3.69
CA PHE A 44 -0.22 7.31 -3.23
C PHE A 44 -1.50 6.64 -3.73
N GLN A 45 -1.53 6.31 -5.01
CA GLN A 45 -2.50 5.40 -5.56
C GLN A 45 -2.05 4.05 -5.02
N SER A 46 -2.87 3.49 -4.18
CA SER A 46 -2.79 2.08 -3.84
C SER A 46 -2.58 1.34 -5.16
N SER A 47 -1.35 0.89 -5.41
CA SER A 47 -1.04 0.22 -6.67
C SER A 47 -1.95 -0.99 -6.75
N SER A 48 -2.78 -1.06 -7.80
CA SER A 48 -3.62 -2.22 -8.06
C SER A 48 -2.77 -3.48 -8.00
N LEU A 49 -3.20 -4.45 -7.23
CA LEU A 49 -2.54 -5.75 -7.04
C LEU A 49 -3.41 -6.84 -7.64
N ASP A 50 -2.78 -7.86 -8.19
CA ASP A 50 -3.48 -9.06 -8.62
C ASP A 50 -3.82 -9.92 -7.41
N ILE A 51 -5.13 -10.11 -7.14
CA ILE A 51 -5.65 -10.82 -5.98
C ILE A 51 -6.50 -11.99 -6.45
N GLY A 52 -6.24 -13.17 -5.90
CA GLY A 52 -7.13 -14.32 -6.04
C GLY A 52 -8.25 -14.26 -5.00
N ILE A 53 -9.51 -14.37 -5.42
CA ILE A 53 -10.63 -14.50 -4.48
C ILE A 53 -11.33 -15.85 -4.71
N ILE A 54 -11.55 -16.56 -3.62
CA ILE A 54 -12.26 -17.85 -3.59
C ILE A 54 -13.42 -17.66 -2.62
N ASP A 55 -14.62 -17.42 -3.16
CA ASP A 55 -15.83 -17.30 -2.38
C ASP A 55 -16.53 -18.66 -2.25
N CYS A 56 -16.60 -19.18 -1.03
CA CYS A 56 -17.31 -20.42 -0.71
C CYS A 56 -18.66 -20.15 -0.03
N ASP A 57 -18.95 -18.91 0.36
CA ASP A 57 -20.17 -18.54 1.06
C ASP A 57 -21.30 -18.14 0.12
N ASP A 58 -20.94 -17.49 -1.00
CA ASP A 58 -21.87 -16.98 -2.02
C ASP A 58 -23.03 -16.19 -1.39
N SER A 59 -22.71 -15.38 -0.39
CA SER A 59 -23.64 -14.56 0.37
C SER A 59 -23.59 -13.11 -0.09
N LYS A 60 -24.57 -12.33 0.35
CA LYS A 60 -24.59 -10.89 0.04
C LYS A 60 -23.37 -10.17 0.59
N ALA A 61 -22.97 -10.50 1.82
CA ALA A 61 -21.80 -9.88 2.45
C ALA A 61 -20.48 -10.27 1.76
N SER A 62 -20.36 -11.50 1.23
CA SER A 62 -19.17 -11.91 0.49
C SER A 62 -19.05 -11.21 -0.87
N HIS A 63 -20.17 -11.00 -1.57
CA HIS A 63 -20.22 -10.25 -2.81
C HIS A 63 -19.83 -8.77 -2.59
N GLU A 64 -20.37 -8.10 -1.57
CA GLU A 64 -20.02 -6.71 -1.25
C GLU A 64 -18.52 -6.55 -0.91
N LEU A 65 -17.90 -7.54 -0.23
CA LEU A 65 -16.46 -7.54 0.02
C LEU A 65 -15.67 -7.73 -1.28
N THR A 66 -16.12 -8.63 -2.15
CA THR A 66 -15.49 -8.88 -3.46
C THR A 66 -15.56 -7.63 -4.34
N ASP A 67 -16.73 -7.00 -4.43
CA ASP A 67 -16.95 -5.78 -5.21
C ASP A 67 -16.06 -4.63 -4.70
N TYR A 68 -15.95 -4.46 -3.39
CA TYR A 68 -15.04 -3.48 -2.79
C TYR A 68 -13.58 -3.71 -3.20
N LEU A 69 -13.13 -4.97 -3.19
CA LEU A 69 -11.75 -5.28 -3.59
C LEU A 69 -11.53 -5.14 -5.10
N ASP A 70 -12.55 -5.42 -5.93
CA ASP A 70 -12.49 -5.27 -7.38
C ASP A 70 -12.43 -3.80 -7.82
N GLU A 71 -13.00 -2.87 -7.04
CA GLU A 71 -12.86 -1.43 -7.30
C GLU A 71 -11.40 -0.93 -7.18
N ILE A 72 -10.58 -1.60 -6.35
CA ILE A 72 -9.22 -1.13 -5.99
C ILE A 72 -8.14 -1.99 -6.63
N HIS A 73 -8.41 -3.28 -6.81
CA HIS A 73 -7.44 -4.30 -7.21
C HIS A 73 -7.94 -5.06 -8.44
N THR A 74 -7.08 -5.89 -9.01
CA THR A 74 -7.44 -6.77 -10.14
C THR A 74 -7.78 -8.16 -9.61
N ILE A 75 -9.02 -8.60 -9.76
CA ILE A 75 -9.43 -9.92 -9.29
C ILE A 75 -9.08 -10.98 -10.33
N VAL A 76 -8.35 -11.99 -9.90
CA VAL A 76 -7.99 -13.17 -10.70
C VAL A 76 -8.81 -14.36 -10.20
N PRO A 77 -9.68 -14.94 -11.04
CA PRO A 77 -10.45 -16.11 -10.63
C PRO A 77 -9.52 -17.30 -10.38
N LEU A 78 -9.65 -17.94 -9.24
CA LEU A 78 -8.89 -19.10 -8.84
C LEU A 78 -9.82 -20.25 -8.41
N GLU A 79 -9.43 -21.47 -8.73
CA GLU A 79 -10.07 -22.66 -8.21
C GLU A 79 -9.68 -22.87 -6.74
N ASN A 80 -10.62 -23.41 -5.94
CA ASN A 80 -10.37 -23.74 -4.54
C ASN A 80 -9.56 -25.04 -4.43
N ASP A 81 -8.34 -25.00 -4.91
CA ASP A 81 -7.37 -26.09 -4.87
C ASP A 81 -6.04 -25.56 -4.28
N GLY A 82 -5.50 -26.29 -3.30
CA GLY A 82 -4.27 -25.91 -2.61
C GLY A 82 -3.05 -25.85 -3.53
N GLU A 83 -2.95 -26.71 -4.54
CA GLU A 83 -1.88 -26.67 -5.54
C GLU A 83 -2.00 -25.44 -6.42
N VAL A 84 -3.20 -25.14 -6.91
CA VAL A 84 -3.46 -23.96 -7.77
C VAL A 84 -3.15 -22.65 -7.00
N ILE A 85 -3.54 -22.58 -5.73
CA ILE A 85 -3.26 -21.44 -4.85
C ILE A 85 -1.74 -21.27 -4.67
N GLN A 86 -1.05 -22.37 -4.34
CA GLN A 86 0.39 -22.35 -4.11
C GLN A 86 1.17 -21.96 -5.37
N ASP A 87 0.82 -22.53 -6.51
CA ASP A 87 1.42 -22.24 -7.81
C ASP A 87 1.19 -20.79 -8.23
N SER A 88 -0.02 -20.28 -8.03
CA SER A 88 -0.37 -18.89 -8.37
C SER A 88 0.43 -17.88 -7.55
N LEU A 89 0.66 -18.16 -6.27
CA LEU A 89 1.52 -17.35 -5.40
C LEU A 89 3.00 -17.51 -5.72
N PHE A 90 3.45 -18.73 -6.04
CA PHE A 90 4.84 -19.02 -6.35
C PHE A 90 5.28 -18.38 -7.67
N TYR A 91 4.49 -18.52 -8.72
CA TYR A 91 4.76 -17.92 -10.04
C TYR A 91 4.36 -16.44 -10.12
N ARG A 92 3.96 -15.83 -9.00
CA ARG A 92 3.56 -14.41 -8.92
C ARG A 92 2.42 -14.03 -9.87
N LYS A 93 1.54 -14.96 -10.19
CA LYS A 93 0.31 -14.68 -10.92
C LYS A 93 -0.65 -13.84 -10.07
N VAL A 94 -0.63 -14.07 -8.75
CA VAL A 94 -1.33 -13.26 -7.75
C VAL A 94 -0.38 -12.92 -6.60
N SER A 95 -0.62 -11.79 -5.98
CA SER A 95 0.14 -11.33 -4.81
C SER A 95 -0.43 -11.84 -3.49
N TYR A 96 -1.73 -12.17 -3.52
CA TYR A 96 -2.52 -12.53 -2.35
C TYR A 96 -3.71 -13.40 -2.77
N VAL A 97 -4.13 -14.32 -1.93
CA VAL A 97 -5.34 -15.11 -2.13
C VAL A 97 -6.22 -15.00 -0.88
N LEU A 98 -7.44 -14.53 -1.09
CA LEU A 98 -8.48 -14.44 -0.07
C LEU A 98 -9.47 -15.59 -0.26
N THR A 99 -9.67 -16.38 0.78
CA THR A 99 -10.70 -17.41 0.81
C THR A 99 -11.78 -17.02 1.80
N ILE A 100 -13.01 -16.89 1.35
CA ILE A 100 -14.19 -16.59 2.14
C ILE A 100 -14.89 -17.93 2.46
N PRO A 101 -14.85 -18.41 3.70
CA PRO A 101 -15.41 -19.70 4.06
C PRO A 101 -16.92 -19.65 4.18
N LYS A 102 -17.57 -20.80 4.07
CA LYS A 102 -19.02 -20.93 4.33
C LYS A 102 -19.40 -20.44 5.71
N GLY A 103 -20.49 -19.70 5.81
CA GLY A 103 -20.99 -19.09 7.04
C GLY A 103 -20.34 -17.72 7.34
N PHE A 104 -19.66 -17.12 6.39
CA PHE A 104 -19.05 -15.80 6.53
C PHE A 104 -20.06 -14.73 6.94
N GLU A 105 -21.16 -14.57 6.21
CA GLU A 105 -22.19 -13.58 6.51
C GLU A 105 -22.77 -13.79 7.91
N LYS A 106 -23.11 -15.01 8.27
CA LYS A 106 -23.62 -15.33 9.60
C LYS A 106 -22.62 -14.96 10.69
N ASN A 107 -21.36 -15.35 10.54
CA ASN A 107 -20.30 -15.02 11.51
C ASN A 107 -20.06 -13.51 11.61
N LEU A 108 -20.18 -12.81 10.51
CA LEU A 108 -20.05 -11.35 10.45
C LEU A 108 -21.18 -10.69 11.28
N LEU A 109 -22.43 -11.10 11.08
CA LEU A 109 -23.61 -10.60 11.79
C LEU A 109 -23.58 -10.98 13.28
N ASP A 110 -23.20 -12.20 13.61
CA ASP A 110 -23.10 -12.70 15.00
C ASP A 110 -21.94 -12.05 15.78
N GLY A 111 -21.11 -11.24 15.12
CA GLY A 111 -19.95 -10.62 15.75
C GLY A 111 -18.81 -11.60 16.04
N ASN A 112 -18.82 -12.79 15.46
CA ASN A 112 -17.79 -13.80 15.64
C ASN A 112 -16.53 -13.38 14.84
N LYS A 113 -15.37 -13.26 15.53
CA LYS A 113 -14.09 -12.87 14.90
C LYS A 113 -13.29 -14.05 14.36
N LYS A 114 -13.65 -15.28 14.74
CA LYS A 114 -12.90 -16.46 14.35
C LYS A 114 -13.34 -16.96 12.98
N ASN A 115 -12.38 -17.24 12.11
CA ASN A 115 -12.62 -17.82 10.78
C ASN A 115 -13.55 -17.01 9.87
N LEU A 116 -13.51 -15.67 9.96
CA LEU A 116 -14.24 -14.84 9.03
C LEU A 116 -13.68 -14.99 7.61
N ILE A 117 -12.36 -14.94 7.48
CA ILE A 117 -11.64 -15.09 6.23
C ILE A 117 -10.39 -15.93 6.44
N GLN A 118 -9.86 -16.48 5.38
CA GLN A 118 -8.54 -17.11 5.34
C GLN A 118 -7.70 -16.43 4.26
N SER A 119 -6.47 -16.07 4.59
CA SER A 119 -5.57 -15.46 3.65
C SER A 119 -4.37 -16.37 3.36
N SER A 120 -3.97 -16.41 2.10
CA SER A 120 -2.73 -17.06 1.67
C SER A 120 -1.85 -16.04 0.96
N LYS A 121 -0.61 -15.91 1.43
CA LYS A 121 0.39 -14.98 0.90
C LYS A 121 1.79 -15.53 1.08
N ARG A 122 2.75 -14.97 0.37
CA ARG A 122 4.16 -15.30 0.61
C ARG A 122 4.64 -14.61 1.88
N LYS A 123 5.55 -15.27 2.60
CA LYS A 123 6.11 -14.77 3.88
C LYS A 123 6.85 -13.45 3.76
N ASP A 124 7.38 -13.13 2.59
CA ASP A 124 8.16 -11.92 2.29
C ASP A 124 7.35 -10.84 1.56
N SER A 125 6.04 -11.02 1.43
CA SER A 125 5.16 -10.12 0.67
C SER A 125 4.68 -8.96 1.53
N VAL A 126 5.28 -7.79 1.36
CA VAL A 126 4.78 -6.53 1.98
C VAL A 126 3.36 -6.22 1.50
N SER A 127 3.09 -6.41 0.20
CA SER A 127 1.76 -6.23 -0.39
C SER A 127 0.71 -7.15 0.25
N GLY A 128 1.09 -8.40 0.56
CA GLY A 128 0.19 -9.34 1.22
C GLY A 128 -0.19 -8.93 2.64
N TYR A 129 0.74 -8.32 3.39
CA TYR A 129 0.43 -7.77 4.72
C TYR A 129 -0.44 -6.52 4.63
N PHE A 130 -0.21 -5.68 3.62
CA PHE A 130 -1.05 -4.51 3.37
C PHE A 130 -2.49 -4.93 3.08
N LEU A 131 -2.69 -5.95 2.24
CA LEU A 131 -4.02 -6.49 1.92
C LEU A 131 -4.72 -7.12 3.14
N ASP A 132 -4.00 -7.84 3.99
CA ASP A 132 -4.58 -8.34 5.25
C ASP A 132 -5.14 -7.20 6.11
N GLU A 133 -4.36 -6.12 6.27
CA GLU A 133 -4.79 -4.97 7.06
C GLU A 133 -5.98 -4.25 6.42
N GLN A 134 -5.98 -4.11 5.09
CA GLN A 134 -7.07 -3.49 4.34
C GLN A 134 -8.37 -4.27 4.50
N VAL A 135 -8.33 -5.60 4.34
CA VAL A 135 -9.51 -6.46 4.52
C VAL A 135 -9.97 -6.47 5.98
N ASP A 136 -9.05 -6.52 6.93
CA ASP A 136 -9.39 -6.50 8.36
C ASP A 136 -10.03 -5.16 8.76
N GLN A 137 -9.53 -4.04 8.23
CA GLN A 137 -10.12 -2.73 8.43
C GLN A 137 -11.52 -2.62 7.80
N TYR A 138 -11.71 -3.14 6.59
CA TYR A 138 -13.02 -3.21 5.95
C TYR A 138 -14.02 -3.97 6.81
N LEU A 139 -13.66 -5.18 7.24
CA LEU A 139 -14.52 -6.02 8.06
C LEU A 139 -14.83 -5.40 9.45
N LYS A 140 -13.87 -4.74 10.07
CA LYS A 140 -14.06 -4.01 11.33
C LYS A 140 -15.06 -2.87 11.15
N THR A 141 -14.90 -2.07 10.11
CA THR A 141 -15.75 -0.90 9.82
C THR A 141 -17.16 -1.35 9.44
N MET A 142 -17.28 -2.35 8.56
CA MET A 142 -18.58 -2.92 8.17
C MET A 142 -19.37 -3.44 9.39
N ARG A 143 -18.68 -4.10 10.33
CA ARG A 143 -19.33 -4.55 11.58
C ARG A 143 -19.83 -3.41 12.45
N LEU A 144 -19.12 -2.29 12.52
CA LEU A 144 -19.59 -1.11 13.27
C LEU A 144 -20.91 -0.61 12.70
N TYR A 145 -21.03 -0.51 11.37
CA TYR A 145 -22.29 -0.11 10.72
C TYR A 145 -23.40 -1.15 10.90
N LEU A 146 -23.12 -2.43 10.79
CA LEU A 146 -24.07 -3.50 11.08
C LEU A 146 -24.58 -3.46 12.54
N CYS A 147 -23.69 -3.17 13.51
CA CYS A 147 -24.06 -2.99 14.91
C CYS A 147 -24.90 -1.72 15.13
N SER A 148 -24.82 -0.72 14.27
CA SER A 148 -25.67 0.48 14.33
C SER A 148 -27.07 0.25 13.75
N GLY A 149 -27.31 -0.91 13.12
CA GLY A 149 -28.59 -1.29 12.56
C GLY A 149 -28.72 -1.14 11.04
N ASP A 150 -27.62 -0.88 10.37
CA ASP A 150 -27.60 -0.77 8.90
C ASP A 150 -27.84 -2.15 8.25
N SER A 151 -28.41 -2.13 7.04
CA SER A 151 -28.45 -3.32 6.20
C SER A 151 -27.03 -3.68 5.68
N ILE A 152 -26.81 -4.92 5.23
CA ILE A 152 -25.52 -5.37 4.69
C ILE A 152 -25.04 -4.44 3.57
N THR A 153 -25.93 -4.07 2.63
CA THR A 153 -25.59 -3.20 1.50
C THR A 153 -25.25 -1.77 1.94
N ASP A 154 -26.03 -1.22 2.87
CA ASP A 154 -25.78 0.13 3.39
C ASP A 154 -24.49 0.18 4.19
N ALA A 155 -24.24 -0.84 5.04
CA ALA A 155 -23.02 -0.98 5.79
C ALA A 155 -21.80 -1.11 4.89
N ALA A 156 -21.87 -1.90 3.80
CA ALA A 156 -20.81 -2.04 2.82
C ALA A 156 -20.51 -0.72 2.13
N LYS A 157 -21.56 0.00 1.67
CA LYS A 157 -21.42 1.31 1.04
C LYS A 157 -20.79 2.34 1.97
N HIS A 158 -21.26 2.47 3.20
CA HIS A 158 -20.70 3.39 4.19
C HIS A 158 -19.24 3.03 4.51
N THR A 159 -18.90 1.74 4.51
CA THR A 159 -17.52 1.27 4.73
C THR A 159 -16.61 1.68 3.58
N ALA A 160 -17.05 1.48 2.32
CA ALA A 160 -16.29 1.87 1.15
C ALA A 160 -16.09 3.39 1.08
N ASP A 161 -17.13 4.18 1.35
CA ASP A 161 -17.06 5.64 1.38
C ASP A 161 -16.10 6.13 2.48
N SER A 162 -16.14 5.53 3.67
CA SER A 162 -15.21 5.85 4.78
C SER A 162 -13.76 5.53 4.42
N ALA A 163 -13.50 4.45 3.68
CA ALA A 163 -12.16 4.10 3.24
C ALA A 163 -11.60 5.14 2.23
N LYS A 164 -12.42 5.60 1.28
CA LYS A 164 -12.08 6.67 0.32
C LYS A 164 -11.79 8.01 1.02
N ASP A 165 -12.52 8.35 2.06
CA ASP A 165 -12.31 9.57 2.84
C ASP A 165 -11.00 9.52 3.64
N ILE A 166 -10.63 8.38 4.21
CA ILE A 166 -9.36 8.19 4.92
C ILE A 166 -8.18 8.33 3.96
N GLU A 167 -8.25 7.74 2.77
CA GLU A 167 -7.23 7.86 1.73
C GLU A 167 -7.04 9.33 1.32
N LYS A 168 -8.12 10.07 1.12
CA LYS A 168 -8.10 11.49 0.78
C LYS A 168 -7.48 12.35 1.89
N VAL A 169 -7.83 12.08 3.15
CA VAL A 169 -7.26 12.80 4.31
C VAL A 169 -5.78 12.50 4.46
N THR A 170 -5.38 11.25 4.25
CA THR A 170 -3.97 10.84 4.32
C THR A 170 -3.15 11.51 3.23
N SER A 171 -3.64 11.55 1.98
CA SER A 171 -2.96 12.24 0.87
C SER A 171 -2.80 13.74 1.14
N LEU A 172 -3.83 14.40 1.67
CA LEU A 172 -3.78 15.82 2.04
C LEU A 172 -2.81 16.10 3.20
N SER A 173 -2.66 15.18 4.16
CA SER A 173 -1.71 15.35 5.27
C SER A 173 -0.26 15.25 4.79
N PHE A 174 0.05 14.35 3.88
CA PHE A 174 1.38 14.26 3.27
C PHE A 174 1.74 15.50 2.45
N GLU A 175 0.80 16.08 1.72
CA GLU A 175 1.01 17.32 0.97
C GLU A 175 1.26 18.51 1.91
N LYS A 176 0.55 18.57 3.03
CA LYS A 176 0.71 19.66 4.03
C LYS A 176 2.03 19.55 4.79
N ASP A 177 2.51 18.35 5.10
CA ASP A 177 3.80 18.16 5.78
C ASP A 177 4.99 18.50 4.89
N HIS A 178 4.91 18.27 3.58
CA HIS A 178 5.95 18.70 2.64
C HIS A 178 6.01 20.22 2.47
N SER A 179 4.89 20.93 2.59
CA SER A 179 4.87 22.41 2.58
C SER A 179 5.32 23.02 3.89
N SER A 180 5.26 22.26 5.00
CA SER A 180 5.66 22.70 6.33
C SER A 180 7.14 22.45 6.65
N SER A 181 7.85 21.63 5.86
CA SER A 181 9.28 21.35 6.10
C SER A 181 10.20 22.52 5.78
N ASP A 182 9.72 23.55 5.08
CA ASP A 182 10.48 24.78 4.83
C ASP A 182 10.72 25.62 6.09
N ASN A 183 10.04 25.32 7.20
CA ASN A 183 10.19 26.07 8.46
C ASN A 183 11.13 25.40 9.48
N LEU A 184 11.73 24.25 9.19
CA LEU A 184 12.58 23.54 10.15
C LEU A 184 14.06 23.97 10.11
N TYR A 185 14.47 24.85 9.19
CA TYR A 185 15.86 25.31 9.06
C TYR A 185 16.22 26.52 9.88
N TYR A 186 15.32 27.04 10.74
CA TYR A 186 15.57 28.25 11.53
C TYR A 186 15.89 28.01 13.01
N TYR A 187 16.17 26.78 13.45
CA TYR A 187 16.47 26.48 14.86
C TYR A 187 17.76 25.66 15.08
N PHE A 188 18.84 25.99 14.33
CA PHE A 188 20.20 25.60 14.76
C PHE A 188 21.19 26.72 14.42
#